data_27f41c2819bebc1e7d329da8d836c987
#
_entry.id   27f41c2819bebc1e7d329da8d836c987
#
_cell.length_a   1.000
_cell.length_b   1.000
_cell.length_c   1.000
_cell.angle_alpha   90.00
_cell.angle_beta   90.00
_cell.angle_gamma   90.00
#
_symmetry.space_group_name_H-M   'P 1'
#
loop_
_entity.id
_entity.type
_entity.pdbx_description
1 polymer ?
#
loop_
_entity_poly.entity_id
_entity_poly.type
_entity_poly.pdbx_seq_one_letter_code
_entity_poly.pdbx_strand_id
1 'polypeptide(L)'
;MKKYYSIIYILSLACACLISVGCATNQPGAATAPPPNSGHLIVTRVANFGTDLSLVLSVDGKDVGSFTEGRNYDGYLPAGPHVLIARVDPFQAGKRPGRKTLTVQAGQTYSYTAAWSGGNLVLVRNR
;
A
#
# COMPACT_ATOMS: atom_id res chain seq x y z
N MET A 1 39.15 37.91 -45.40
CA MET A 1 38.88 36.51 -45.00
C MET A 1 39.21 36.19 -43.54
N LYS A 2 39.12 37.08 -42.63
CA LYS A 2 39.43 36.85 -41.21
C LYS A 2 38.22 37.01 -40.27
N LYS A 3 37.01 37.12 -40.81
CA LYS A 3 35.80 37.39 -40.01
C LYS A 3 34.89 36.16 -39.78
N TYR A 4 35.21 35.01 -40.33
CA TYR A 4 34.34 33.84 -40.23
C TYR A 4 34.78 32.82 -39.18
N TYR A 5 35.94 32.96 -38.60
CA TYR A 5 36.44 32.03 -37.60
C TYR A 5 35.96 32.33 -36.17
N SER A 6 35.42 33.54 -35.93
CA SER A 6 34.92 33.92 -34.61
C SER A 6 33.52 33.41 -34.30
N ILE A 7 32.76 32.97 -35.30
CA ILE A 7 31.39 32.54 -35.10
C ILE A 7 31.30 31.03 -34.75
N ILE A 8 32.34 30.27 -35.10
CA ILE A 8 32.36 28.82 -34.88
C ILE A 8 32.69 28.46 -33.42
N TYR A 9 33.34 29.33 -32.69
CA TYR A 9 33.69 29.07 -31.28
C TYR A 9 32.58 29.36 -30.27
N ILE A 10 31.51 30.03 -30.66
CA ILE A 10 30.41 30.37 -29.76
C ILE A 10 29.33 29.28 -29.73
N LEU A 11 29.31 28.37 -30.70
CA LEU A 11 28.29 27.32 -30.80
C LEU A 11 28.67 26.01 -30.11
N SER A 12 29.86 25.93 -29.52
CA SER A 12 30.38 24.69 -28.91
C SER A 12 30.26 24.62 -27.38
N LEU A 13 29.65 25.62 -26.74
CA LEU A 13 29.64 25.69 -25.27
C LEU A 13 28.23 25.57 -24.66
N ALA A 14 27.27 24.99 -25.34
CA ALA A 14 25.89 24.89 -24.87
C ALA A 14 25.34 23.45 -24.88
N CYS A 15 26.15 22.44 -24.59
CA CYS A 15 25.65 21.08 -24.46
C CYS A 15 26.34 20.31 -23.33
N ALA A 16 26.37 20.93 -22.14
CA ALA A 16 26.64 20.20 -20.88
C ALA A 16 25.34 20.16 -20.06
N CYS A 17 24.30 19.59 -20.61
CA CYS A 17 23.18 19.14 -19.81
C CYS A 17 23.64 17.93 -19.01
N LEU A 18 23.99 18.19 -17.75
CA LEU A 18 24.19 17.19 -16.72
C LEU A 18 22.92 16.38 -16.55
N ILE A 19 22.89 15.21 -17.16
CA ILE A 19 21.94 14.17 -16.81
C ILE A 19 22.44 13.63 -15.47
N SER A 20 22.00 14.23 -14.39
CA SER A 20 22.06 13.61 -13.09
C SER A 20 21.03 12.47 -13.08
N VAL A 21 21.46 11.30 -13.55
CA VAL A 21 20.76 10.06 -13.25
C VAL A 21 20.90 9.86 -11.75
N GLY A 22 19.88 10.34 -11.01
CA GLY A 22 19.73 10.01 -9.61
C GLY A 22 19.53 8.50 -9.52
N CYS A 23 20.58 7.77 -9.17
CA CYS A 23 20.42 6.41 -8.70
C CYS A 23 19.53 6.48 -7.48
N ALA A 24 18.27 6.03 -7.61
CA ALA A 24 17.45 5.70 -6.47
C ALA A 24 18.11 4.51 -5.77
N THR A 25 18.98 4.80 -4.81
CA THR A 25 19.45 3.79 -3.88
C THR A 25 18.23 3.36 -3.09
N ASN A 26 17.78 2.13 -3.29
CA ASN A 26 16.86 1.46 -2.40
C ASN A 26 17.55 1.32 -1.05
N GLN A 27 17.45 2.35 -0.22
CA GLN A 27 17.92 2.33 1.14
C GLN A 27 16.86 1.60 1.97
N PRO A 28 17.13 0.38 2.49
CA PRO A 28 16.20 -0.27 3.38
C PRO A 28 16.15 0.53 4.68
N GLY A 29 15.04 1.19 4.96
CA GLY A 29 14.83 1.88 6.21
C GLY A 29 14.39 3.34 6.15
N ALA A 30 14.24 3.95 4.98
CA ALA A 30 13.53 5.22 4.91
C ALA A 30 12.05 4.95 5.11
N ALA A 31 11.53 5.24 6.31
CA ALA A 31 10.10 5.30 6.55
C ALA A 31 9.51 6.29 5.55
N THR A 32 8.84 5.79 4.53
CA THR A 32 8.16 6.64 3.55
C THR A 32 7.15 7.47 4.32
N ALA A 33 7.27 8.79 4.25
CA ALA A 33 6.33 9.69 4.90
C ALA A 33 4.89 9.34 4.47
N PRO A 34 3.91 9.39 5.39
CA PRO A 34 2.53 9.12 5.05
C PRO A 34 2.07 10.01 3.90
N PRO A 35 1.34 9.48 2.91
CA PRO A 35 0.75 10.31 1.87
C PRO A 35 -0.12 11.42 2.48
N PRO A 36 -0.10 12.63 1.93
CA PRO A 36 -0.95 13.71 2.41
C PRO A 36 -2.43 13.30 2.30
N ASN A 37 -3.25 13.78 3.24
CA ASN A 37 -4.69 13.50 3.27
C ASN A 37 -5.02 11.99 3.28
N SER A 38 -4.27 11.21 4.02
CA SER A 38 -4.46 9.77 4.19
C SER A 38 -4.50 9.35 5.65
N GLY A 39 -5.14 8.22 5.93
CA GLY A 39 -5.09 7.52 7.21
C GLY A 39 -4.36 6.19 7.08
N HIS A 40 -3.80 5.73 8.17
CA HIS A 40 -3.06 4.48 8.25
C HIS A 40 -3.99 3.31 8.56
N LEU A 41 -3.97 2.26 7.75
CA LEU A 41 -4.75 1.05 7.96
C LEU A 41 -3.83 -0.14 8.25
N ILE A 42 -4.09 -0.81 9.36
CA ILE A 42 -3.42 -2.05 9.75
C ILE A 42 -4.48 -3.13 9.87
N VAL A 43 -4.28 -4.27 9.21
CA VAL A 43 -5.14 -5.43 9.35
C VAL A 43 -4.31 -6.65 9.70
N THR A 44 -4.53 -7.18 10.89
CA THR A 44 -3.88 -8.39 11.40
C THR A 44 -4.77 -9.61 11.23
N ARG A 45 -4.16 -10.75 11.06
CA ARG A 45 -4.81 -12.04 11.05
C ARG A 45 -4.61 -12.73 12.41
N VAL A 46 -5.67 -13.31 12.99
CA VAL A 46 -5.50 -14.10 14.22
C VAL A 46 -4.64 -15.34 13.97
N ALA A 47 -3.89 -15.77 14.99
CA ALA A 47 -2.99 -16.91 14.89
C ALA A 47 -3.69 -18.22 14.55
N ASN A 48 -4.89 -18.44 15.10
CA ASN A 48 -5.69 -19.66 14.89
C ASN A 48 -6.57 -19.64 13.63
N PHE A 49 -6.21 -18.84 12.65
CA PHE A 49 -6.97 -18.70 11.40
C PHE A 49 -6.93 -19.96 10.53
N GLY A 50 -5.86 -20.75 10.65
CA GLY A 50 -5.54 -21.93 9.86
C GLY A 50 -4.20 -21.75 9.12
N THR A 51 -3.34 -22.75 9.18
CA THR A 51 -1.98 -22.69 8.59
C THR A 51 -2.02 -22.66 7.07
N ASP A 52 -2.99 -23.34 6.46
CA ASP A 52 -3.12 -23.51 5.02
C ASP A 52 -4.02 -22.45 4.35
N LEU A 53 -4.49 -21.48 5.14
CA LEU A 53 -5.36 -20.42 4.65
C LEU A 53 -4.61 -19.09 4.60
N SER A 54 -4.78 -18.36 3.52
CA SER A 54 -4.37 -16.97 3.41
C SER A 54 -5.57 -16.05 3.63
N LEU A 55 -5.33 -14.95 4.33
CA LEU A 55 -6.28 -13.84 4.40
C LEU A 55 -6.09 -12.95 3.17
N VAL A 56 -7.09 -12.79 2.34
CA VAL A 56 -7.08 -11.81 1.25
C VAL A 56 -7.90 -10.61 1.67
N LEU A 57 -7.28 -9.44 1.64
CA LEU A 57 -7.92 -8.17 1.92
C LEU A 57 -8.18 -7.42 0.62
N SER A 58 -9.41 -6.96 0.45
CA SER A 58 -9.79 -6.05 -0.63
C SER A 58 -10.24 -4.71 -0.04
N VAL A 59 -9.88 -3.63 -0.72
CA VAL A 59 -10.34 -2.27 -0.43
C VAL A 59 -11.05 -1.75 -1.68
N ASP A 60 -12.29 -1.32 -1.52
CA ASP A 60 -13.12 -0.79 -2.60
C ASP A 60 -13.20 -1.71 -3.83
N GLY A 61 -13.24 -3.02 -3.58
CA GLY A 61 -13.32 -4.06 -4.62
C GLY A 61 -11.99 -4.47 -5.25
N LYS A 62 -10.87 -3.87 -4.83
CA LYS A 62 -9.52 -4.23 -5.31
C LYS A 62 -8.75 -4.97 -4.23
N ASP A 63 -8.17 -6.12 -4.57
CA ASP A 63 -7.29 -6.86 -3.67
C ASP A 63 -6.00 -6.07 -3.41
N VAL A 64 -5.72 -5.81 -2.14
CA VAL A 64 -4.53 -5.07 -1.71
C VAL A 64 -3.45 -5.98 -1.12
N GLY A 65 -3.78 -7.21 -0.79
CA GLY A 65 -2.80 -8.18 -0.33
C GLY A 65 -3.40 -9.52 0.07
N SER A 66 -2.51 -10.52 0.14
CA SER A 66 -2.78 -11.85 0.66
C SER A 66 -1.77 -12.16 1.77
N PHE A 67 -2.25 -12.58 2.93
CA PHE A 67 -1.47 -12.67 4.16
C PHE A 67 -1.55 -14.07 4.76
N THR A 68 -0.41 -14.72 4.84
CA THR A 68 -0.21 -15.97 5.58
C THR A 68 -0.02 -15.69 7.07
N GLU A 69 0.19 -16.73 7.87
CA GLU A 69 0.45 -16.60 9.30
C GLU A 69 1.64 -15.66 9.58
N GLY A 70 1.47 -14.78 10.58
CA GLY A 70 2.48 -13.80 10.97
C GLY A 70 2.65 -12.60 10.03
N ARG A 71 1.83 -12.49 8.98
CA ARG A 71 1.82 -11.36 8.06
C ARG A 71 0.60 -10.48 8.28
N ASN A 72 0.79 -9.18 8.13
CA ASN A 72 -0.24 -8.16 8.30
C ASN A 72 -0.30 -7.27 7.07
N TYR A 73 -1.47 -6.69 6.83
CA TYR A 73 -1.56 -5.52 5.96
C TYR A 73 -1.15 -4.29 6.75
N ASP A 74 -0.33 -3.46 6.14
CA ASP A 74 0.10 -2.18 6.67
C ASP A 74 0.17 -1.20 5.49
N GLY A 75 -0.71 -0.22 5.47
CA GLY A 75 -0.82 0.69 4.33
C GLY A 75 -1.63 1.93 4.62
N TYR A 76 -1.68 2.82 3.64
CA TYR A 76 -2.40 4.08 3.74
C TYR A 76 -3.59 4.11 2.80
N LEU A 77 -4.71 4.66 3.27
CA LEU A 77 -5.90 4.91 2.47
C LEU A 77 -6.17 6.41 2.42
N PRO A 78 -6.62 6.93 1.26
CA PRO A 78 -7.08 8.31 1.17
C PRO A 78 -8.19 8.60 2.19
N ALA A 79 -8.31 9.84 2.65
CA ALA A 79 -9.43 10.25 3.49
C ALA A 79 -10.75 10.07 2.73
N GLY A 80 -11.78 9.58 3.42
CA GLY A 80 -13.09 9.33 2.85
C GLY A 80 -13.64 7.95 3.17
N PRO A 81 -14.79 7.57 2.60
CA PRO A 81 -15.42 6.27 2.83
C PRO A 81 -14.74 5.17 2.03
N HIS A 82 -14.52 4.03 2.67
CA HIS A 82 -13.95 2.81 2.07
C HIS A 82 -14.72 1.59 2.51
N VAL A 83 -14.72 0.57 1.67
CA VAL A 83 -15.27 -0.75 1.96
C VAL A 83 -14.13 -1.76 2.02
N LEU A 84 -13.94 -2.36 3.19
CA LEU A 84 -12.99 -3.43 3.42
C LEU A 84 -13.71 -4.77 3.28
N ILE A 85 -13.13 -5.70 2.55
CA ILE A 85 -13.60 -7.07 2.45
C ILE A 85 -12.45 -8.00 2.78
N ALA A 86 -12.66 -8.89 3.73
CA ALA A 86 -11.73 -9.94 4.11
C ALA A 86 -12.30 -11.30 3.68
N ARG A 87 -11.52 -12.07 2.95
CA ARG A 87 -11.87 -13.42 2.53
C ARG A 87 -10.69 -14.36 2.69
N VAL A 88 -10.94 -15.66 2.62
CA VAL A 88 -9.90 -16.68 2.67
C VAL A 88 -9.59 -17.23 1.29
N ASP A 89 -8.34 -17.61 1.11
CA ASP A 89 -7.85 -18.34 -0.05
C ASP A 89 -7.00 -19.54 0.44
N PRO A 90 -7.24 -20.77 -0.03
CA PRO A 90 -8.30 -21.19 -0.97
C PRO A 90 -9.71 -21.02 -0.38
N PHE A 91 -10.68 -20.85 -1.26
CA PHE A 91 -12.09 -20.70 -0.88
C PHE A 91 -12.56 -21.88 -0.04
N GLN A 92 -13.24 -21.58 1.07
CA GLN A 92 -13.79 -22.58 1.99
C GLN A 92 -15.32 -22.59 1.90
N ALA A 93 -15.91 -23.72 1.51
CA ALA A 93 -17.35 -23.87 1.44
C ALA A 93 -17.99 -23.61 2.82
N GLY A 94 -19.08 -22.84 2.85
CA GLY A 94 -19.77 -22.47 4.08
C GLY A 94 -19.11 -21.34 4.88
N LYS A 95 -17.97 -20.82 4.43
CA LYS A 95 -17.31 -19.65 5.02
C LYS A 95 -17.70 -18.39 4.24
N ARG A 96 -18.07 -17.34 4.96
CA ARG A 96 -18.50 -16.07 4.36
C ARG A 96 -17.45 -15.00 4.55
N PRO A 97 -17.20 -14.15 3.52
CA PRO A 97 -16.32 -12.99 3.64
C PRO A 97 -16.82 -12.02 4.70
N GLY A 98 -15.88 -11.40 5.39
CA GLY A 98 -16.15 -10.27 6.28
C GLY A 98 -16.20 -8.97 5.49
N ARG A 99 -17.17 -8.12 5.78
CA ARG A 99 -17.32 -6.79 5.18
C ARG A 99 -17.33 -5.72 6.27
N LYS A 100 -16.60 -4.64 6.07
CA LYS A 100 -16.56 -3.48 6.97
C LYS A 100 -16.53 -2.19 6.18
N THR A 101 -17.41 -1.26 6.51
CA THR A 101 -17.33 0.11 6.02
C THR A 101 -16.48 0.93 6.98
N LEU A 102 -15.57 1.73 6.45
CA LEU A 102 -14.65 2.58 7.19
C LEU A 102 -14.63 3.97 6.56
N THR A 103 -14.84 5.01 7.37
CA THR A 103 -14.56 6.39 6.96
C THR A 103 -13.19 6.78 7.49
N VAL A 104 -12.25 7.00 6.58
CA VAL A 104 -10.86 7.36 6.89
C VAL A 104 -10.76 8.87 7.07
N GLN A 105 -10.12 9.28 8.16
CA GLN A 105 -9.73 10.67 8.41
C GLN A 105 -8.22 10.79 8.28
N ALA A 106 -7.75 11.88 7.70
CA ALA A 106 -6.33 12.15 7.55
C ALA A 106 -5.61 12.13 8.91
N GLY A 107 -4.44 11.50 8.97
CA GLY A 107 -3.62 11.40 10.16
C GLY A 107 -4.09 10.40 11.21
N GLN A 108 -5.21 9.70 10.99
CA GLN A 108 -5.73 8.69 11.91
C GLN A 108 -5.21 7.29 11.57
N THR A 109 -5.05 6.45 12.61
CA THR A 109 -4.70 5.04 12.45
C THR A 109 -5.91 4.16 12.77
N TYR A 110 -6.14 3.20 11.90
CA TYR A 110 -7.23 2.21 11.99
C TYR A 110 -6.61 0.82 12.04
N SER A 111 -6.85 0.10 13.13
CA SER A 111 -6.35 -1.25 13.33
C SER A 111 -7.51 -2.22 13.44
N TYR A 112 -7.44 -3.29 12.66
CA TYR A 112 -8.44 -4.36 12.66
C TYR A 112 -7.77 -5.71 12.80
N THR A 113 -8.49 -6.65 13.42
CA THR A 113 -8.13 -8.05 13.44
C THR A 113 -9.15 -8.84 12.64
N ALA A 114 -8.69 -9.62 11.66
CA ALA A 114 -9.51 -10.58 10.96
C ALA A 114 -9.61 -11.86 11.80
N ALA A 115 -10.83 -12.23 12.16
CA ALA A 115 -11.13 -13.37 13.03
C ALA A 115 -12.36 -14.15 12.55
N TRP A 116 -12.48 -15.39 12.99
CA TRP A 116 -13.68 -16.19 12.76
C TRP A 116 -14.74 -15.90 13.82
N SER A 117 -15.97 -15.72 13.37
CA SER A 117 -17.17 -15.68 14.22
C SER A 117 -18.22 -16.62 13.63
N GLY A 118 -18.36 -17.81 14.21
CA GLY A 118 -19.12 -18.88 13.57
C GLY A 118 -18.52 -19.27 12.23
N GLY A 119 -19.29 -19.35 11.17
CA GLY A 119 -18.80 -19.58 9.80
C GLY A 119 -18.37 -18.31 9.06
N ASN A 120 -18.44 -17.14 9.69
CA ASN A 120 -18.19 -15.85 9.05
C ASN A 120 -16.82 -15.30 9.42
N LEU A 121 -16.15 -14.70 8.45
CA LEU A 121 -14.99 -13.88 8.72
C LEU A 121 -15.44 -12.48 9.13
N VAL A 122 -14.86 -11.95 10.19
CA VAL A 122 -15.19 -10.62 10.71
C VAL A 122 -13.93 -9.76 10.85
N LEU A 123 -14.07 -8.47 10.65
CA LEU A 123 -13.05 -7.47 10.93
C LEU A 123 -13.41 -6.74 12.23
N VAL A 124 -12.69 -7.06 13.29
CA VAL A 124 -12.87 -6.48 14.63
C VAL A 124 -11.92 -5.31 14.79
N ARG A 125 -12.44 -4.13 15.15
CA ARG A 125 -11.60 -2.97 15.40
C ARG A 125 -10.85 -3.15 16.72
N ASN A 126 -9.54 -2.98 16.68
CA ASN A 126 -8.71 -2.92 17.87
C ASN A 126 -8.84 -1.52 18.50
N ARG A 127 -8.84 -1.47 19.82
CA ARG A 127 -8.88 -0.21 20.59
C ARG A 127 -7.48 0.30 20.86
#